data_771f118334f0df8dea53c37e0045089b
#
_entry.id   771f118334f0df8dea53c37e0045089b
#
_cell.length_a   1.000
_cell.length_b   1.000
_cell.length_c   1.000
_cell.angle_alpha   90.00
_cell.angle_beta   90.00
_cell.angle_gamma   90.00
#
_symmetry.space_group_name_H-M   'P 1'
#
loop_
_entity.id
_entity.type
_entity.pdbx_description
1 polymer ?
#
loop_
_entity_poly.entity_id
_entity_poly.type
_entity_poly.pdbx_seq_one_letter_code
_entity_poly.pdbx_strand_id
1 'polypeptide(L)'
;EKDVKCNIEVGHAFLAGHSFEHELAVASSLGQLGSVDANRNDLQSGWDTDHFPNNPGEMALAFYYILKQGGLGKGGFNFDAKVRRQSLDPADLLHGHIGGLDVLARGLKGAVAMIELLDARYAGWEQPGAAAMLNGERSLAEISDWVLAEGINPQPRSGRQEYLENLVNRFV
;
A
#
# COMPACT_ATOMS: atom_id res chain seq x y z
N GLU A 1 20.29 -13.73 -5.29
CA GLU A 1 19.59 -12.45 -4.98
C GLU A 1 18.16 -12.41 -5.54
N LYS A 2 17.87 -13.04 -6.70
CA LYS A 2 16.52 -13.06 -7.29
C LYS A 2 15.47 -13.79 -6.45
N ASP A 3 15.90 -14.64 -5.53
CA ASP A 3 15.01 -15.45 -4.69
C ASP A 3 14.75 -14.84 -3.30
N VAL A 4 15.41 -13.73 -2.97
CA VAL A 4 15.20 -13.01 -1.70
C VAL A 4 14.18 -11.90 -1.93
N LYS A 5 13.17 -11.87 -1.07
CA LYS A 5 12.10 -10.87 -1.11
C LYS A 5 11.99 -10.17 0.24
N CYS A 6 11.44 -8.96 0.23
CA CYS A 6 11.16 -8.20 1.45
C CYS A 6 9.91 -8.73 2.14
N ASN A 7 9.95 -8.74 3.45
CA ASN A 7 8.77 -8.74 4.31
C ASN A 7 8.51 -7.29 4.72
N ILE A 8 7.35 -6.76 4.39
CA ILE A 8 6.98 -5.38 4.72
C ILE A 8 6.02 -5.39 5.90
N GLU A 9 6.43 -4.71 6.96
CA GLU A 9 5.64 -4.60 8.18
C GLU A 9 5.05 -3.20 8.32
N VAL A 10 3.75 -3.13 8.59
CA VAL A 10 3.00 -1.87 8.70
C VAL A 10 3.59 -0.98 9.78
N GLY A 11 3.81 -1.54 10.96
CA GLY A 11 4.34 -0.80 12.10
C GLY A 11 5.72 -0.21 11.83
N HIS A 12 6.59 -0.99 11.21
CA HIS A 12 7.95 -0.55 10.86
C HIS A 12 7.94 0.54 9.79
N ALA A 13 7.07 0.46 8.78
CA ALA A 13 6.91 1.51 7.77
C ALA A 13 6.59 2.85 8.44
N PHE A 14 5.61 2.88 9.33
CA PHE A 14 5.25 4.09 10.06
C PHE A 14 6.35 4.62 10.98
N LEU A 15 7.06 3.75 11.68
CA LEU A 15 8.20 4.16 12.52
C LEU A 15 9.35 4.75 11.69
N ALA A 16 9.50 4.31 10.45
CA ALA A 16 10.45 4.87 9.50
C ALA A 16 9.97 6.20 8.87
N GLY A 17 8.75 6.64 9.17
CA GLY A 17 8.17 7.87 8.64
C GLY A 17 7.54 7.71 7.25
N HIS A 18 7.28 6.48 6.81
CA HIS A 18 6.64 6.16 5.55
C HIS A 18 5.19 5.69 5.76
N SER A 19 4.35 5.83 4.76
CA SER A 19 3.06 5.15 4.76
C SER A 19 3.23 3.69 4.32
N PHE A 20 2.31 2.84 4.74
CA PHE A 20 2.40 1.41 4.41
C PHE A 20 2.27 1.16 2.90
N GLU A 21 1.32 1.83 2.24
CA GLU A 21 1.14 1.70 0.80
C GLU A 21 2.38 2.18 0.02
N HIS A 22 3.13 3.17 0.51
CA HIS A 22 4.38 3.59 -0.10
C HIS A 22 5.41 2.46 -0.13
N GLU A 23 5.63 1.80 1.02
CA GLU A 23 6.57 0.68 1.12
C GLU A 23 6.17 -0.48 0.19
N LEU A 24 4.89 -0.80 0.15
CA LEU A 24 4.38 -1.85 -0.75
C LEU A 24 4.52 -1.47 -2.23
N ALA A 25 4.23 -0.22 -2.58
CA ALA A 25 4.39 0.28 -3.94
C ALA A 25 5.83 0.20 -4.39
N VAL A 26 6.78 0.64 -3.56
CA VAL A 26 8.22 0.58 -3.85
C VAL A 26 8.68 -0.88 -3.99
N ALA A 27 8.38 -1.72 -3.00
CA ALA A 27 8.79 -3.13 -3.02
C ALA A 27 8.17 -3.88 -4.21
N SER A 28 6.93 -3.60 -4.56
CA SER A 28 6.24 -4.18 -5.70
C SER A 28 6.87 -3.72 -7.03
N SER A 29 7.13 -2.42 -7.20
CA SER A 29 7.75 -1.87 -8.42
C SER A 29 9.14 -2.43 -8.70
N LEU A 30 9.88 -2.77 -7.63
CA LEU A 30 11.19 -3.39 -7.72
C LEU A 30 11.12 -4.93 -7.83
N GLY A 31 9.93 -5.52 -7.82
CA GLY A 31 9.75 -6.96 -7.79
C GLY A 31 10.29 -7.62 -6.52
N GLN A 32 10.37 -6.88 -5.41
CA GLN A 32 10.94 -7.33 -4.14
C GLN A 32 9.90 -7.67 -3.07
N LEU A 33 8.63 -7.36 -3.27
CA LEU A 33 7.58 -7.67 -2.30
C LEU A 33 7.34 -9.18 -2.22
N GLY A 34 7.48 -9.76 -1.04
CA GLY A 34 7.32 -11.20 -0.81
C GLY A 34 6.31 -11.54 0.27
N SER A 35 6.31 -10.85 1.40
CA SER A 35 5.38 -11.09 2.49
C SER A 35 5.04 -9.79 3.22
N VAL A 36 4.05 -9.86 4.09
CA VAL A 36 3.53 -8.71 4.84
C VAL A 36 3.21 -9.12 6.27
N ASP A 37 3.62 -8.27 7.22
CA ASP A 37 3.14 -8.30 8.59
C ASP A 37 2.16 -7.13 8.80
N ALA A 38 0.88 -7.47 8.93
CA ALA A 38 -0.23 -6.53 8.94
C ALA A 38 -0.60 -6.08 10.36
N ASN A 39 0.37 -5.65 11.13
CA ASN A 39 0.12 -5.00 12.42
C ASN A 39 -0.14 -3.50 12.26
N ARG A 40 -0.11 -2.78 13.32
CA ARG A 40 -0.05 -1.32 13.39
C ARG A 40 0.66 -0.88 14.66
N ASN A 41 1.25 0.30 14.64
CA ASN A 41 1.92 0.88 15.79
C ASN A 41 1.16 2.11 16.32
N ASP A 42 1.41 2.45 17.56
CA ASP A 42 1.09 3.74 18.14
C ASP A 42 2.21 4.73 17.79
N LEU A 43 1.96 5.56 16.79
CA LEU A 43 2.93 6.51 16.27
C LEU A 43 3.41 7.52 17.32
N GLN A 44 2.57 7.85 18.30
CA GLN A 44 2.92 8.83 19.33
C GLN A 44 3.90 8.26 20.36
N SER A 45 3.83 6.96 20.60
CA SER A 45 4.77 6.31 21.55
C SER A 45 6.16 6.13 20.95
N GLY A 46 6.28 6.07 19.63
CA GLY A 46 7.52 5.77 18.93
C GLY A 46 8.03 4.34 19.18
N TRP A 47 7.18 3.46 19.67
CA TRP A 47 7.50 2.07 19.97
C TRP A 47 6.85 1.11 19.00
N ASP A 48 7.50 0.00 18.80
CA ASP A 48 6.95 -1.16 18.10
C ASP A 48 5.91 -1.85 18.99
N THR A 49 4.66 -1.48 18.81
CA THR A 49 3.57 -1.86 19.70
C THR A 49 2.77 -3.07 19.24
N ASP A 50 2.92 -3.48 17.99
CA ASP A 50 2.33 -4.66 17.36
C ASP A 50 0.85 -4.85 17.70
N HIS A 51 0.04 -3.83 17.41
CA HIS A 51 -1.42 -3.96 17.52
C HIS A 51 -1.98 -4.74 16.33
N PHE A 52 -3.09 -5.43 16.54
CA PHE A 52 -3.87 -5.96 15.42
C PHE A 52 -4.35 -4.85 14.49
N PRO A 53 -4.43 -5.10 13.17
CA PRO A 53 -4.90 -4.10 12.22
C PRO A 53 -6.36 -3.74 12.49
N ASN A 54 -6.72 -2.47 12.29
CA ASN A 54 -8.08 -1.98 12.51
C ASN A 54 -8.53 -0.92 11.48
N ASN A 55 -7.74 -0.70 10.43
CA ASN A 55 -8.03 0.27 9.38
C ASN A 55 -8.25 -0.44 8.03
N PRO A 56 -9.50 -0.68 7.61
CA PRO A 56 -9.76 -1.35 6.33
C PRO A 56 -9.35 -0.52 5.11
N GLY A 57 -9.29 0.83 5.21
CA GLY A 57 -8.82 1.69 4.14
C GLY A 57 -7.34 1.49 3.84
N GLU A 58 -6.51 1.43 4.87
CA GLU A 58 -5.09 1.12 4.76
C GLU A 58 -4.86 -0.27 4.15
N MET A 59 -5.64 -1.25 4.60
CA MET A 59 -5.57 -2.60 4.04
C MET A 59 -6.07 -2.66 2.59
N ALA A 60 -7.02 -1.83 2.19
CA ALA A 60 -7.46 -1.75 0.80
C ALA A 60 -6.34 -1.25 -0.12
N LEU A 61 -5.61 -0.21 0.28
CA LEU A 61 -4.44 0.26 -0.45
C LEU A 61 -3.33 -0.79 -0.50
N ALA A 62 -3.08 -1.50 0.60
CA ALA A 62 -2.11 -2.58 0.66
C ALA A 62 -2.45 -3.70 -0.33
N PHE A 63 -3.68 -4.22 -0.28
CA PHE A 63 -4.13 -5.27 -1.19
C PHE A 63 -4.16 -4.82 -2.64
N TYR A 64 -4.40 -3.53 -2.92
CA TYR A 64 -4.32 -2.99 -4.26
C TYR A 64 -2.95 -3.28 -4.91
N TYR A 65 -1.85 -2.95 -4.24
CA TYR A 65 -0.49 -3.22 -4.74
C TYR A 65 -0.17 -4.70 -4.79
N ILE A 66 -0.58 -5.48 -3.78
CA ILE A 66 -0.39 -6.93 -3.76
C ILE A 66 -1.10 -7.61 -4.94
N LEU A 67 -2.34 -7.24 -5.22
CA LEU A 67 -3.10 -7.78 -6.35
C LEU A 67 -2.53 -7.32 -7.70
N LYS A 68 -2.12 -6.06 -7.81
CA LYS A 68 -1.49 -5.51 -9.03
C LYS A 68 -0.20 -6.23 -9.41
N GLN A 69 0.59 -6.68 -8.46
CA GLN A 69 1.78 -7.49 -8.75
C GLN A 69 1.48 -8.98 -9.00
N GLY A 70 0.25 -9.45 -8.83
CA GLY A 70 -0.16 -10.85 -9.00
C GLY A 70 -0.11 -11.70 -7.72
N GLY A 71 -0.14 -11.07 -6.54
CA GLY A 71 -0.11 -11.73 -5.24
C GLY A 71 1.29 -11.83 -4.62
N LEU A 72 1.42 -12.57 -3.53
CA LEU A 72 2.67 -12.72 -2.78
C LEU A 72 3.45 -14.00 -3.15
N GLY A 73 2.95 -14.79 -4.11
CA GLY A 73 3.61 -16.02 -4.55
C GLY A 73 3.76 -17.03 -3.41
N LYS A 74 5.00 -17.32 -3.02
CA LYS A 74 5.32 -18.22 -1.89
C LYS A 74 5.27 -17.54 -0.52
N GLY A 75 5.11 -16.22 -0.50
CA GLY A 75 5.00 -15.44 0.73
C GLY A 75 3.63 -15.53 1.37
N GLY A 76 3.41 -14.72 2.39
CA GLY A 76 2.18 -14.76 3.18
C GLY A 76 1.83 -13.40 3.77
N PHE A 77 0.66 -13.40 4.40
CA PHE A 77 0.14 -12.27 5.15
C PHE A 77 -0.01 -12.71 6.60
N ASN A 78 0.79 -12.14 7.48
CA ASN A 78 0.75 -12.41 8.93
C ASN A 78 0.21 -11.20 9.66
N PHE A 79 -0.16 -11.37 10.93
CA PHE A 79 -0.44 -10.22 11.77
C PHE A 79 0.82 -9.68 12.44
N ASP A 80 1.69 -10.55 12.89
CA ASP A 80 2.79 -10.22 13.81
C ASP A 80 2.31 -9.23 14.89
N ALA A 81 1.26 -9.62 15.60
CA ALA A 81 0.54 -8.75 16.51
C ALA A 81 0.27 -9.44 17.85
N LYS A 82 0.12 -8.63 18.88
CA LYS A 82 -0.14 -9.10 20.25
C LYS A 82 -1.26 -8.29 20.90
N VAL A 83 -1.98 -8.95 21.82
CA VAL A 83 -2.97 -8.27 22.68
C VAL A 83 -2.28 -7.33 23.66
N ARG A 84 -3.01 -6.35 24.13
CA ARG A 84 -2.50 -5.39 25.12
C ARG A 84 -2.39 -6.01 26.53
N ARG A 85 -1.56 -5.40 27.37
CA ARG A 85 -1.33 -5.86 28.76
C ARG A 85 -2.61 -5.93 29.59
N GLN A 86 -3.60 -5.09 29.29
CA GLN A 86 -4.89 -5.05 29.96
C GLN A 86 -5.91 -6.04 29.41
N SER A 87 -5.61 -6.69 28.29
CA SER A 87 -6.45 -7.73 27.70
C SER A 87 -6.16 -9.06 28.38
N LEU A 88 -6.83 -9.30 29.49
CA LEU A 88 -6.57 -10.45 30.37
C LEU A 88 -7.54 -11.60 30.16
N ASP A 89 -8.63 -11.38 29.43
CA ASP A 89 -9.54 -12.46 29.08
C ASP A 89 -8.97 -13.31 27.94
N PRO A 90 -8.95 -14.63 28.02
CA PRO A 90 -8.56 -15.49 26.90
C PRO A 90 -9.31 -15.22 25.59
N ALA A 91 -10.54 -14.71 25.67
CA ALA A 91 -11.33 -14.30 24.51
C ALA A 91 -10.74 -13.08 23.78
N ASP A 92 -9.95 -12.22 24.46
CA ASP A 92 -9.35 -11.05 23.84
C ASP A 92 -8.43 -11.41 22.67
N LEU A 93 -7.71 -12.56 22.77
CA LEU A 93 -6.88 -13.04 21.69
C LEU A 93 -7.71 -13.43 20.46
N LEU A 94 -8.85 -14.08 20.68
CA LEU A 94 -9.78 -14.43 19.59
C LEU A 94 -10.38 -13.17 18.96
N HIS A 95 -10.79 -12.19 19.78
CA HIS A 95 -11.30 -10.91 19.29
C HIS A 95 -10.26 -10.15 18.46
N GLY A 96 -8.98 -10.17 18.87
CA GLY A 96 -7.89 -9.57 18.11
C GLY A 96 -7.75 -10.22 16.72
N HIS A 97 -7.71 -11.54 16.65
CA HIS A 97 -7.59 -12.25 15.37
C HIS A 97 -8.84 -12.11 14.49
N ILE A 98 -10.04 -12.26 15.05
CA ILE A 98 -11.29 -12.10 14.29
C ILE A 98 -11.40 -10.68 13.73
N GLY A 99 -11.18 -9.67 14.58
CA GLY A 99 -11.23 -8.28 14.15
C GLY A 99 -10.19 -7.95 13.07
N GLY A 100 -8.97 -8.48 13.24
CA GLY A 100 -7.92 -8.33 12.23
C GLY A 100 -8.30 -8.98 10.89
N LEU A 101 -8.82 -10.21 10.91
CA LEU A 101 -9.27 -10.91 9.70
C LEU A 101 -10.42 -10.18 9.01
N ASP A 102 -11.38 -9.63 9.77
CA ASP A 102 -12.48 -8.85 9.22
C ASP A 102 -11.98 -7.58 8.52
N VAL A 103 -11.00 -6.89 9.12
CA VAL A 103 -10.35 -5.72 8.53
C VAL A 103 -9.64 -6.09 7.23
N LEU A 104 -8.87 -7.18 7.21
CA LEU A 104 -8.21 -7.67 5.99
C LEU A 104 -9.23 -8.05 4.92
N ALA A 105 -10.30 -8.77 5.28
CA ALA A 105 -11.33 -9.18 4.32
C ALA A 105 -12.05 -7.97 3.69
N ARG A 106 -12.34 -6.94 4.50
CA ARG A 106 -12.91 -5.67 4.00
C ARG A 106 -11.93 -4.96 3.09
N GLY A 107 -10.66 -4.85 3.48
CA GLY A 107 -9.61 -4.27 2.67
C GLY A 107 -9.45 -4.97 1.32
N LEU A 108 -9.44 -6.31 1.31
CA LEU A 108 -9.35 -7.10 0.07
C LEU A 108 -10.53 -6.82 -0.87
N LYS A 109 -11.77 -6.78 -0.35
CA LYS A 109 -12.94 -6.42 -1.16
C LYS A 109 -12.82 -5.02 -1.74
N GLY A 110 -12.36 -4.05 -0.93
CA GLY A 110 -12.10 -2.69 -1.38
C GLY A 110 -11.08 -2.65 -2.52
N ALA A 111 -9.97 -3.35 -2.37
CA ALA A 111 -8.92 -3.43 -3.38
C ALA A 111 -9.39 -3.98 -4.73
N VAL A 112 -10.19 -5.04 -4.72
CA VAL A 112 -10.78 -5.62 -5.95
C VAL A 112 -11.64 -4.58 -6.67
N ALA A 113 -12.53 -3.92 -5.93
CA ALA A 113 -13.39 -2.87 -6.50
C ALA A 113 -12.58 -1.66 -6.99
N MET A 114 -11.49 -1.31 -6.31
CA MET A 114 -10.57 -0.25 -6.74
C MET A 114 -9.89 -0.61 -8.07
N ILE A 115 -9.41 -1.83 -8.24
CA ILE A 115 -8.78 -2.27 -9.50
C ILE A 115 -9.78 -2.17 -10.65
N GLU A 116 -11.01 -2.64 -10.46
CA GLU A 116 -12.04 -2.61 -11.49
C GLU A 116 -12.46 -1.19 -11.90
N LEU A 117 -12.50 -0.26 -10.97
CA LEU A 117 -13.04 1.08 -11.20
C LEU A 117 -11.98 2.17 -11.31
N LEU A 118 -10.93 2.15 -10.47
CA LEU A 118 -9.88 3.17 -10.49
C LEU A 118 -9.02 3.04 -11.73
N ASP A 119 -8.56 1.85 -12.04
CA ASP A 119 -7.67 1.64 -13.19
C ASP A 119 -8.36 2.07 -14.49
N ALA A 120 -9.62 1.69 -14.68
CA ALA A 120 -10.38 2.10 -15.85
C ALA A 120 -10.61 3.62 -15.93
N ARG A 121 -10.82 4.28 -14.79
CA ARG A 121 -11.04 5.73 -14.73
C ARG A 121 -9.75 6.55 -14.74
N TYR A 122 -8.64 5.95 -14.33
CA TYR A 122 -7.33 6.60 -14.32
C TYR A 122 -6.54 6.38 -15.62
N ALA A 123 -6.96 5.44 -16.46
CA ALA A 123 -6.33 5.18 -17.74
C ALA A 123 -6.22 6.48 -18.58
N GLY A 124 -5.02 6.78 -19.05
CA GLY A 124 -4.71 8.00 -19.79
C GLY A 124 -4.49 9.27 -18.94
N TRP A 125 -4.41 9.12 -17.62
CA TRP A 125 -4.10 10.23 -16.69
C TRP A 125 -2.65 10.25 -16.26
N GLU A 126 -1.88 9.24 -16.65
CA GLU A 126 -0.47 9.16 -16.34
C GLU A 126 0.25 10.40 -16.84
N GLN A 127 1.15 10.93 -16.03
CA GLN A 127 2.01 12.03 -16.46
C GLN A 127 2.94 11.55 -17.57
N PRO A 128 3.18 12.38 -18.60
CA PRO A 128 4.12 12.04 -19.67
C PRO A 128 5.48 11.62 -19.10
N GLY A 129 5.96 10.45 -19.51
CA GLY A 129 7.23 9.89 -19.07
C GLY A 129 7.24 9.19 -17.72
N ALA A 130 6.17 9.25 -16.93
CA ALA A 130 6.14 8.62 -15.61
C ALA A 130 6.36 7.10 -15.67
N ALA A 131 5.74 6.41 -16.63
CA ALA A 131 5.93 4.98 -16.82
C ALA A 131 7.38 4.64 -17.18
N ALA A 132 8.00 5.38 -18.07
CA ALA A 132 9.39 5.17 -18.47
C ALA A 132 10.37 5.37 -17.30
N MET A 133 10.09 6.33 -16.40
CA MET A 133 10.86 6.54 -15.19
C MET A 133 10.70 5.38 -14.21
N LEU A 134 9.45 4.97 -13.94
CA LEU A 134 9.16 3.88 -13.01
C LEU A 134 9.71 2.53 -13.49
N ASN A 135 9.72 2.31 -14.81
CA ASN A 135 10.29 1.09 -15.41
C ASN A 135 11.82 1.15 -15.55
N GLY A 136 12.47 2.24 -15.18
CA GLY A 136 13.92 2.41 -15.32
C GLY A 136 14.40 2.55 -16.77
N GLU A 137 13.50 2.87 -17.70
CA GLU A 137 13.83 3.07 -19.12
C GLU A 137 14.49 4.43 -19.37
N ARG A 138 14.20 5.40 -18.52
CA ARG A 138 14.77 6.76 -18.56
C ARG A 138 15.03 7.28 -17.16
N SER A 139 16.12 8.01 -17.01
CA SER A 139 16.41 8.75 -15.79
C SER A 139 15.48 9.98 -15.65
N LEU A 140 15.38 10.51 -14.45
CA LEU A 140 14.64 11.76 -14.19
C LEU A 140 15.18 12.93 -15.02
N ALA A 141 16.50 13.01 -15.19
CA ALA A 141 17.13 14.07 -16.00
C ALA A 141 16.71 13.98 -17.48
N GLU A 142 16.75 12.78 -18.07
CA GLU A 142 16.32 12.56 -19.47
C GLU A 142 14.84 12.87 -19.67
N ILE A 143 13.99 12.58 -18.68
CA ILE A 143 12.57 12.92 -18.73
C ILE A 143 12.38 14.43 -18.63
N SER A 144 13.11 15.09 -17.74
CA SER A 144 13.08 16.57 -17.60
C SER A 144 13.47 17.25 -18.91
N ASP A 145 14.58 16.83 -19.51
CA ASP A 145 15.06 17.39 -20.79
C ASP A 145 14.04 17.16 -21.92
N TRP A 146 13.45 15.97 -21.99
CA TRP A 146 12.42 15.65 -22.96
C TRP A 146 11.15 16.50 -22.76
N VAL A 147 10.66 16.65 -21.54
CA VAL A 147 9.49 17.48 -21.20
C VAL A 147 9.71 18.93 -21.60
N LEU A 148 10.91 19.47 -21.37
CA LEU A 148 11.28 20.83 -21.76
C LEU A 148 11.38 20.96 -23.27
N ALA A 149 12.00 20.00 -23.96
CA ALA A 149 12.16 20.03 -25.44
C ALA A 149 10.80 19.95 -26.16
N GLU A 150 9.87 19.14 -25.66
CA GLU A 150 8.52 18.99 -26.23
C GLU A 150 7.55 20.09 -25.81
N GLY A 151 7.96 21.00 -24.91
CA GLY A 151 7.11 22.07 -24.39
C GLY A 151 5.91 21.53 -23.58
N ILE A 152 6.05 20.37 -22.96
CA ILE A 152 4.99 19.74 -22.16
C ILE A 152 4.80 20.53 -20.86
N ASN A 153 3.63 21.09 -20.66
CA ASN A 153 3.26 21.73 -19.40
C ASN A 153 2.20 20.88 -18.69
N PRO A 154 2.54 20.21 -17.57
CA PRO A 154 1.59 19.42 -16.80
C PRO A 154 0.61 20.25 -15.96
N GLN A 155 0.90 21.53 -15.69
CA GLN A 155 0.10 22.36 -14.78
C GLN A 155 -1.39 22.50 -15.16
N PRO A 156 -1.78 22.59 -16.44
CA PRO A 156 -3.20 22.67 -16.80
C PRO A 156 -3.98 21.37 -16.57
N ARG A 157 -3.28 20.24 -16.32
CA ARG A 157 -3.92 18.95 -16.07
C ARG A 157 -4.16 18.79 -14.57
N SER A 158 -5.42 18.60 -14.19
CA SER A 158 -5.76 18.27 -12.80
C SER A 158 -5.18 16.91 -12.43
N GLY A 159 -4.53 16.81 -11.28
CA GLY A 159 -4.13 15.52 -10.66
C GLY A 159 -5.31 14.74 -10.09
N ARG A 160 -6.48 15.36 -9.95
CA ARG A 160 -7.72 14.77 -9.40
C ARG A 160 -7.54 14.07 -8.07
N GLN A 161 -6.65 14.53 -7.24
CA GLN A 161 -6.35 13.90 -5.95
C GLN A 161 -7.62 13.73 -5.10
N GLU A 162 -8.36 14.80 -4.86
CA GLU A 162 -9.58 14.78 -4.04
C GLU A 162 -10.67 13.87 -4.63
N TYR A 163 -10.75 13.81 -5.96
CA TYR A 163 -11.67 12.91 -6.64
C TYR A 163 -11.30 11.45 -6.42
N LEU A 164 -10.02 11.11 -6.52
CA LEU A 164 -9.51 9.74 -6.31
C LEU A 164 -9.63 9.32 -4.86
N GLU A 165 -9.29 10.19 -3.92
CA GLU A 165 -9.46 9.93 -2.48
C GLU A 165 -10.93 9.68 -2.14
N ASN A 166 -11.83 10.52 -2.66
CA ASN A 166 -13.28 10.33 -2.47
C ASN A 166 -13.77 9.01 -3.10
N LEU A 167 -13.21 8.62 -4.23
CA LEU A 167 -13.56 7.37 -4.87
C LEU A 167 -13.11 6.16 -4.05
N VAL A 168 -11.86 6.17 -3.55
CA VAL A 168 -11.32 5.11 -2.68
C VAL A 168 -12.18 4.97 -1.43
N ASN A 169 -12.54 6.06 -0.77
CA ASN A 169 -13.34 6.06 0.46
C ASN A 169 -14.74 5.44 0.29
N ARG A 170 -15.20 5.20 -0.92
CA ARG A 170 -16.50 4.51 -1.16
C ARG A 170 -16.41 2.99 -1.09
N PHE A 171 -15.21 2.44 -1.06
CA PHE A 171 -15.00 0.99 -1.08
C PHE A 171 -14.63 0.40 0.28
N VAL A 172 -14.38 1.24 1.28
CA VAL A 172 -13.93 0.83 2.62
C VAL A 172 -14.92 1.12 3.75
#